data_3a1383878c914573a74ee80bb734decd
#
_entry.id   3a1383878c914573a74ee80bb734decd
#
_cell.length_a   1.000
_cell.length_b   1.000
_cell.length_c   1.000
_cell.angle_alpha   90.00
_cell.angle_beta   90.00
_cell.angle_gamma   90.00
#
_symmetry.space_group_name_H-M   'P 1'
#
loop_
_entity.id
_entity.type
_entity.pdbx_description
1 polymer ?
#
loop_
_entity_poly.entity_id
_entity_poly.type
_entity_poly.pdbx_seq_one_letter_code
_entity_poly.pdbx_strand_id
1 'polypeptide(L)'
;MSPEPNPKIQALFLLWRRWRLKGKFLTALILVLAISIVSLPLLAHHGNAVYDDTKTITLKGTVTQWVWANPHCILHLDVTDDSGQVVPWIVETENPTSMFNIGWTKTSMKPGDQVTVTALQVKNGKPIGRIVDVLLPSGQKLVGKARLNLNSEDSSAK
;
A
#
# COMPACT_ATOMS: atom_id res chain seq x y z
N MET A 1 51.33 34.47 -41.37
CA MET A 1 51.78 33.21 -40.79
C MET A 1 51.52 33.31 -39.29
N SER A 2 50.46 32.67 -38.79
CA SER A 2 50.16 32.73 -37.34
C SER A 2 51.15 31.82 -36.61
N PRO A 3 51.73 32.28 -35.47
CA PRO A 3 52.68 31.46 -34.73
C PRO A 3 52.02 30.18 -34.21
N GLU A 4 52.69 29.05 -34.40
CA GLU A 4 52.25 27.77 -33.85
C GLU A 4 52.23 27.84 -32.31
N PRO A 5 51.20 27.31 -31.68
CA PRO A 5 51.08 27.35 -30.23
C PRO A 5 52.16 26.47 -29.57
N ASN A 6 52.80 27.00 -28.55
CA ASN A 6 53.86 26.30 -27.82
C ASN A 6 53.40 24.95 -27.28
N PRO A 7 54.10 23.84 -27.62
CA PRO A 7 53.67 22.47 -27.26
C PRO A 7 53.54 22.25 -25.75
N LYS A 8 54.33 22.97 -24.92
CA LYS A 8 54.23 22.91 -23.46
C LYS A 8 52.90 23.49 -22.94
N ILE A 9 52.42 24.56 -23.59
CA ILE A 9 51.15 25.22 -23.22
C ILE A 9 49.97 24.30 -23.63
N GLN A 10 50.05 23.65 -24.78
CA GLN A 10 49.06 22.68 -25.20
C GLN A 10 48.96 21.49 -24.27
N ALA A 11 50.11 20.95 -23.84
CA ALA A 11 50.16 19.84 -22.89
C ALA A 11 49.53 20.19 -21.53
N LEU A 12 49.83 21.37 -21.00
CA LEU A 12 49.24 21.87 -19.74
C LEU A 12 47.72 22.08 -19.86
N PHE A 13 47.26 22.58 -20.99
CA PHE A 13 45.82 22.78 -21.25
C PHE A 13 45.08 21.45 -21.33
N LEU A 14 45.68 20.45 -21.96
CA LEU A 14 45.09 19.09 -22.04
C LEU A 14 45.04 18.40 -20.67
N LEU A 15 46.10 18.56 -19.85
CA LEU A 15 46.13 18.03 -18.48
C LEU A 15 45.08 18.71 -17.59
N TRP A 16 44.95 20.03 -17.66
CA TRP A 16 43.94 20.79 -16.93
C TRP A 16 42.53 20.42 -17.33
N ARG A 17 42.28 20.23 -18.67
CA ARG A 17 41.00 19.79 -19.20
C ARG A 17 40.62 18.35 -18.71
N ARG A 18 41.61 17.43 -18.68
CA ARG A 18 41.41 16.07 -18.15
C ARG A 18 41.12 16.09 -16.65
N TRP A 19 41.75 16.96 -15.90
CA TRP A 19 41.51 17.09 -14.46
C TRP A 19 40.11 17.65 -14.16
N ARG A 20 39.71 18.66 -14.91
CA ARG A 20 38.36 19.23 -14.83
C ARG A 20 37.26 18.22 -15.15
N LEU A 21 37.46 17.36 -16.15
CA LEU A 21 36.50 16.31 -16.52
C LEU A 21 36.42 15.26 -15.42
N LYS A 22 37.55 14.79 -14.88
CA LYS A 22 37.58 13.82 -13.76
C LYS A 22 36.86 14.37 -12.52
N GLY A 23 37.03 15.65 -12.20
CA GLY A 23 36.34 16.30 -11.10
C GLY A 23 34.81 16.30 -11.29
N LYS A 24 34.33 16.64 -12.49
CA LYS A 24 32.88 16.62 -12.81
C LYS A 24 32.30 15.23 -12.72
N PHE A 25 33.00 14.20 -13.22
CA PHE A 25 32.57 12.81 -13.09
C PHE A 25 32.51 12.34 -11.64
N LEU A 26 33.51 12.70 -10.82
CA LEU A 26 33.53 12.37 -9.41
C LEU A 26 32.38 13.06 -8.65
N THR A 27 32.15 14.34 -8.94
CA THR A 27 31.01 15.08 -8.34
C THR A 27 29.66 14.47 -8.74
N ALA A 28 29.48 14.13 -10.03
CA ALA A 28 28.28 13.49 -10.50
C ALA A 28 28.07 12.10 -9.86
N LEU A 29 29.12 11.31 -9.70
CA LEU A 29 29.07 10.01 -9.04
C LEU A 29 28.69 10.15 -7.56
N ILE A 30 29.29 11.11 -6.85
CA ILE A 30 28.95 11.39 -5.44
C ILE A 30 27.48 11.83 -5.32
N LEU A 31 27.00 12.67 -6.24
CA LEU A 31 25.61 13.12 -6.25
C LEU A 31 24.63 11.96 -6.48
N VAL A 32 24.95 11.09 -7.43
CA VAL A 32 24.14 9.87 -7.70
C VAL A 32 24.13 8.92 -6.49
N LEU A 33 25.30 8.72 -5.85
CA LEU A 33 25.37 7.92 -4.62
C LEU A 33 24.56 8.56 -3.48
N ALA A 34 24.67 9.87 -3.29
CA ALA A 34 23.93 10.60 -2.26
C ALA A 34 22.41 10.48 -2.49
N ILE A 35 21.94 10.65 -3.74
CA ILE A 35 20.54 10.47 -4.10
C ILE A 35 20.11 9.02 -3.87
N SER A 36 20.95 8.04 -4.19
CA SER A 36 20.68 6.62 -3.97
C SER A 36 20.57 6.26 -2.48
N ILE A 37 21.32 6.93 -1.61
CA ILE A 37 21.26 6.74 -0.15
C ILE A 37 20.00 7.36 0.44
N VAL A 38 19.57 8.52 -0.07
CA VAL A 38 18.31 9.18 0.36
C VAL A 38 17.07 8.44 -0.11
N SER A 39 17.18 7.70 -1.22
CA SER A 39 16.10 6.82 -1.71
C SER A 39 16.07 5.43 -1.05
N LEU A 40 16.90 5.16 -0.02
CA LEU A 40 16.77 3.98 0.84
C LEU A 40 15.55 4.12 1.75
N PRO A 41 14.92 3.04 2.01
CA PRO A 41 13.61 2.72 1.47
C PRO A 41 12.57 3.51 2.22
N LEU A 42 11.77 4.25 1.52
CA LEU A 42 10.36 4.18 1.86
C LEU A 42 10.02 2.70 1.74
N LEU A 43 10.35 1.95 2.77
CA LEU A 43 9.77 0.65 3.00
C LEU A 43 8.27 0.90 3.13
N ALA A 44 7.66 0.99 1.99
CA ALA A 44 6.28 0.73 1.83
C ALA A 44 6.06 -0.69 2.36
N HIS A 45 6.01 -0.81 3.68
CA HIS A 45 5.53 -2.00 4.36
C HIS A 45 4.05 -2.07 4.09
N HIS A 46 3.80 -2.48 2.88
CA HIS A 46 2.48 -2.63 2.41
C HIS A 46 2.06 -4.00 2.69
N GLY A 47 1.08 -4.11 3.26
CA GLY A 47 0.35 -5.24 3.09
C GLY A 47 0.07 -5.99 4.38
N ASN A 48 -0.07 -7.26 4.27
CA ASN A 48 -0.56 -8.19 5.27
C ASN A 48 0.19 -8.17 6.61
N ALA A 49 1.47 -7.74 6.63
CA ALA A 49 2.30 -7.69 7.84
C ALA A 49 1.74 -6.82 8.98
N VAL A 50 0.86 -5.86 8.69
CA VAL A 50 0.23 -4.97 9.68
C VAL A 50 -0.96 -5.64 10.35
N TYR A 51 -1.61 -6.60 9.67
CA TYR A 51 -2.78 -7.31 10.15
C TYR A 51 -2.39 -8.56 10.92
N ASP A 52 -3.23 -8.95 11.89
CA ASP A 52 -3.13 -10.23 12.57
C ASP A 52 -3.83 -11.28 11.71
N ASP A 53 -3.05 -12.09 11.00
CA ASP A 53 -3.53 -13.16 10.12
C ASP A 53 -3.86 -14.46 10.85
N THR A 54 -3.54 -14.54 12.16
CA THR A 54 -3.79 -15.73 12.97
C THR A 54 -5.23 -15.84 13.46
N LYS A 55 -5.97 -14.71 13.47
CA LYS A 55 -7.36 -14.68 13.93
C LYS A 55 -8.21 -13.67 13.17
N THR A 56 -9.47 -14.00 12.98
CA THR A 56 -10.47 -13.09 12.45
C THR A 56 -11.33 -12.54 13.58
N ILE A 57 -11.84 -11.32 13.36
CA ILE A 57 -12.86 -10.70 14.21
C ILE A 57 -14.17 -10.58 13.42
N THR A 58 -15.27 -10.52 14.14
CA THR A 58 -16.61 -10.29 13.55
C THR A 58 -17.17 -8.98 14.04
N LEU A 59 -17.47 -8.09 13.09
CA LEU A 59 -18.01 -6.75 13.34
C LEU A 59 -19.46 -6.73 12.84
N LYS A 60 -20.41 -6.41 13.70
CA LYS A 60 -21.80 -6.14 13.32
C LYS A 60 -22.04 -4.65 13.43
N GLY A 61 -22.42 -4.01 12.34
CA GLY A 61 -22.54 -2.56 12.36
C GLY A 61 -23.28 -1.98 11.17
N THR A 62 -23.38 -0.66 11.20
CA THR A 62 -24.08 0.13 10.18
C THR A 62 -23.04 0.75 9.24
N VAL A 63 -23.20 0.55 7.95
CA VAL A 63 -22.37 1.20 6.93
C VAL A 63 -22.59 2.71 6.99
N THR A 64 -21.52 3.46 7.19
CA THR A 64 -21.55 4.93 7.08
C THR A 64 -21.06 5.40 5.72
N GLN A 65 -20.09 4.66 5.11
CA GLN A 65 -19.61 4.96 3.77
C GLN A 65 -19.00 3.70 3.11
N TRP A 66 -19.22 3.55 1.79
CA TRP A 66 -18.51 2.62 0.95
C TRP A 66 -17.73 3.39 -0.11
N VAL A 67 -16.39 3.41 0.00
CA VAL A 67 -15.49 4.11 -0.92
C VAL A 67 -14.98 3.12 -1.96
N TRP A 68 -15.35 3.35 -3.22
CA TRP A 68 -14.92 2.55 -4.36
C TRP A 68 -13.87 3.32 -5.15
N ALA A 69 -12.60 3.26 -4.72
CA ALA A 69 -11.51 4.04 -5.27
C ALA A 69 -10.15 3.31 -5.21
N ASN A 70 -9.19 3.75 -6.03
CA ASN A 70 -7.80 3.33 -5.93
C ASN A 70 -7.09 4.07 -4.79
N PRO A 71 -6.09 3.47 -4.13
CA PRO A 71 -5.57 2.12 -4.36
C PRO A 71 -6.39 1.02 -3.67
N HIS A 72 -7.27 1.34 -2.74
CA HIS A 72 -8.07 0.40 -1.95
C HIS A 72 -9.52 0.84 -1.87
N CYS A 73 -10.45 -0.12 -1.95
CA CYS A 73 -11.82 0.12 -1.53
C CYS A 73 -11.89 0.09 0.00
N ILE A 74 -12.68 0.99 0.59
CA ILE A 74 -12.74 1.18 2.03
C ILE A 74 -14.19 1.19 2.49
N LEU A 75 -14.48 0.38 3.49
CA LEU A 75 -15.74 0.37 4.22
C LEU A 75 -15.58 1.13 5.53
N HIS A 76 -16.38 2.16 5.72
CA HIS A 76 -16.56 2.81 7.01
C HIS A 76 -17.80 2.23 7.68
N LEU A 77 -17.67 1.84 8.93
CA LEU A 77 -18.66 1.07 9.66
C LEU A 77 -18.76 1.57 11.10
N ASP A 78 -19.95 1.90 11.56
CA ASP A 78 -20.23 2.16 12.97
C ASP A 78 -20.60 0.85 13.67
N VAL A 79 -19.78 0.44 14.64
CA VAL A 79 -19.98 -0.78 15.43
C VAL A 79 -20.27 -0.41 16.88
N THR A 80 -21.33 -0.94 17.43
CA THR A 80 -21.62 -0.81 18.87
C THR A 80 -20.82 -1.89 19.61
N ASP A 81 -19.99 -1.47 20.54
CA ASP A 81 -19.21 -2.38 21.40
C ASP A 81 -20.04 -2.94 22.56
N ASP A 82 -19.43 -3.83 23.34
CA ASP A 82 -20.09 -4.48 24.48
C ASP A 82 -20.49 -3.48 25.61
N SER A 83 -19.90 -2.28 25.61
CA SER A 83 -20.25 -1.21 26.52
C SER A 83 -21.43 -0.33 26.04
N GLY A 84 -21.89 -0.56 24.81
CA GLY A 84 -22.92 0.23 24.16
C GLY A 84 -22.39 1.48 23.46
N GLN A 85 -21.05 1.66 23.40
CA GLN A 85 -20.44 2.79 22.70
C GLN A 85 -20.30 2.49 21.21
N VAL A 86 -20.54 3.51 20.38
CA VAL A 86 -20.33 3.43 18.93
C VAL A 86 -18.85 3.70 18.63
N VAL A 87 -18.20 2.70 18.03
CA VAL A 87 -16.81 2.75 17.60
C VAL A 87 -16.77 2.78 16.07
N PRO A 88 -16.24 3.86 15.46
CA PRO A 88 -16.07 3.92 14.01
C PRO A 88 -14.92 3.02 13.57
N TRP A 89 -15.20 2.10 12.68
CA TRP A 89 -14.25 1.18 12.07
C TRP A 89 -13.93 1.55 10.63
N ILE A 90 -12.68 1.36 10.24
CA ILE A 90 -12.22 1.46 8.85
C ILE A 90 -11.77 0.06 8.43
N VAL A 91 -12.43 -0.50 7.43
CA VAL A 91 -12.11 -1.85 6.95
C VAL A 91 -11.79 -1.77 5.46
N GLU A 92 -10.54 -2.03 5.12
CA GLU A 92 -10.07 -1.96 3.75
C GLU A 92 -10.15 -3.30 3.02
N THR A 93 -10.12 -3.22 1.69
CA THR A 93 -9.95 -4.37 0.80
C THR A 93 -9.10 -3.97 -0.40
N GLU A 94 -9.07 -4.79 -1.46
CA GLU A 94 -8.27 -4.52 -2.65
C GLU A 94 -8.82 -3.34 -3.49
N ASN A 95 -8.12 -3.02 -4.57
CA ASN A 95 -8.55 -2.01 -5.54
C ASN A 95 -9.85 -2.42 -6.27
N PRO A 96 -10.57 -1.45 -6.89
CA PRO A 96 -11.85 -1.69 -7.56
C PRO A 96 -11.81 -2.81 -8.61
N THR A 97 -10.76 -2.87 -9.43
CA THR A 97 -10.63 -3.90 -10.48
C THR A 97 -10.56 -5.30 -9.88
N SER A 98 -9.74 -5.47 -8.85
CA SER A 98 -9.60 -6.75 -8.15
C SER A 98 -10.90 -7.19 -7.48
N MET A 99 -11.62 -6.24 -6.89
CA MET A 99 -12.88 -6.51 -6.20
C MET A 99 -14.02 -6.81 -7.18
N PHE A 100 -14.08 -6.11 -8.31
CA PHE A 100 -15.04 -6.36 -9.37
C PHE A 100 -14.94 -7.80 -9.90
N ASN A 101 -13.74 -8.30 -10.09
CA ASN A 101 -13.49 -9.66 -10.59
C ASN A 101 -13.99 -10.77 -9.66
N ILE A 102 -14.28 -10.45 -8.40
CA ILE A 102 -14.83 -11.39 -7.40
C ILE A 102 -16.25 -11.02 -6.97
N GLY A 103 -16.94 -10.23 -7.78
CA GLY A 103 -18.37 -9.96 -7.64
C GLY A 103 -18.75 -8.74 -6.80
N TRP A 104 -17.78 -7.92 -6.38
CA TRP A 104 -18.06 -6.65 -5.70
C TRP A 104 -18.31 -5.54 -6.70
N THR A 105 -19.08 -4.55 -6.32
CA THR A 105 -19.38 -3.39 -7.14
C THR A 105 -19.36 -2.10 -6.32
N LYS A 106 -19.38 -0.97 -7.02
CA LYS A 106 -19.55 0.35 -6.40
C LYS A 106 -20.84 0.46 -5.56
N THR A 107 -21.85 -0.35 -5.88
CA THR A 107 -23.16 -0.34 -5.24
C THR A 107 -23.40 -1.54 -4.33
N SER A 108 -22.35 -2.31 -4.00
CA SER A 108 -22.48 -3.49 -3.12
C SER A 108 -23.00 -3.14 -1.73
N MET A 109 -22.71 -1.93 -1.26
CA MET A 109 -23.18 -1.42 0.02
C MET A 109 -23.52 0.08 -0.10
N LYS A 110 -24.40 0.54 0.77
CA LYS A 110 -24.76 1.96 0.90
C LYS A 110 -24.87 2.37 2.36
N PRO A 111 -24.76 3.66 2.68
CA PRO A 111 -25.01 4.16 4.02
C PRO A 111 -26.35 3.69 4.56
N GLY A 112 -26.36 3.26 5.83
CA GLY A 112 -27.53 2.70 6.52
C GLY A 112 -27.68 1.18 6.42
N ASP A 113 -26.95 0.48 5.56
CA ASP A 113 -26.99 -0.98 5.50
C ASP A 113 -26.44 -1.58 6.81
N GLN A 114 -27.19 -2.57 7.37
CA GLN A 114 -26.72 -3.36 8.51
C GLN A 114 -25.97 -4.57 7.97
N VAL A 115 -24.68 -4.65 8.29
CA VAL A 115 -23.81 -5.71 7.77
C VAL A 115 -23.09 -6.45 8.88
N THR A 116 -22.69 -7.69 8.58
CA THR A 116 -21.73 -8.43 9.42
C THR A 116 -20.44 -8.61 8.62
N VAL A 117 -19.35 -8.05 9.13
CA VAL A 117 -18.02 -8.05 8.50
C VAL A 117 -17.12 -9.00 9.26
N THR A 118 -16.55 -10.00 8.58
CA THR A 118 -15.40 -10.74 9.08
C THR A 118 -14.15 -10.05 8.61
N ALA A 119 -13.22 -9.72 9.50
CA ALA A 119 -12.02 -8.98 9.18
C ALA A 119 -10.79 -9.49 9.94
N LEU A 120 -9.60 -9.24 9.37
CA LEU A 120 -8.32 -9.31 10.07
C LEU A 120 -8.07 -7.93 10.68
N GLN A 121 -7.90 -7.87 12.00
CA GLN A 121 -7.60 -6.60 12.69
C GLN A 121 -6.11 -6.28 12.61
N VAL A 122 -5.75 -4.99 12.63
CA VAL A 122 -4.36 -4.58 12.79
C VAL A 122 -3.81 -5.01 14.15
N LYS A 123 -2.54 -5.44 14.19
CA LYS A 123 -1.87 -5.99 15.40
C LYS A 123 -1.83 -5.05 16.60
N ASN A 124 -1.94 -3.74 16.37
CA ASN A 124 -1.94 -2.72 17.42
C ASN A 124 -3.31 -2.50 18.10
N GLY A 125 -4.33 -3.28 17.71
CA GLY A 125 -5.66 -3.23 18.31
C GLY A 125 -6.56 -2.05 17.92
N LYS A 126 -6.12 -1.17 17.02
CA LYS A 126 -6.95 -0.06 16.53
C LYS A 126 -8.19 -0.59 15.79
N PRO A 127 -9.27 0.20 15.67
CA PRO A 127 -10.48 -0.14 14.93
C PRO A 127 -10.25 -0.04 13.41
N ILE A 128 -9.27 -0.77 12.93
CA ILE A 128 -8.87 -0.86 11.53
C ILE A 128 -8.75 -2.34 11.19
N GLY A 129 -9.30 -2.75 10.05
CA GLY A 129 -9.27 -4.14 9.62
C GLY A 129 -9.12 -4.31 8.12
N ARG A 130 -8.94 -5.56 7.71
CA ARG A 130 -8.96 -5.99 6.31
C ARG A 130 -10.09 -6.99 6.10
N ILE A 131 -10.94 -6.74 5.10
CA ILE A 131 -12.12 -7.55 4.83
C ILE A 131 -11.73 -8.99 4.44
N VAL A 132 -12.27 -9.94 5.18
CA VAL A 132 -12.28 -11.37 4.82
C VAL A 132 -13.57 -11.70 4.09
N ASP A 133 -14.72 -11.33 4.65
CA ASP A 133 -16.03 -11.41 3.99
C ASP A 133 -17.02 -10.42 4.62
N VAL A 134 -18.12 -10.17 3.91
CA VAL A 134 -19.23 -9.33 4.36
C VAL A 134 -20.53 -10.04 4.07
N LEU A 135 -21.38 -10.17 5.08
CA LEU A 135 -22.77 -10.59 4.96
C LEU A 135 -23.66 -9.35 4.85
N LEU A 136 -24.33 -9.21 3.72
CA LEU A 136 -25.22 -8.10 3.42
C LEU A 136 -26.62 -8.29 4.04
N PRO A 137 -27.44 -7.22 4.15
CA PRO A 137 -28.84 -7.33 4.64
C PRO A 137 -29.71 -8.29 3.82
N SER A 138 -29.38 -8.48 2.55
CA SER A 138 -30.04 -9.44 1.65
C SER A 138 -29.77 -10.91 1.98
N GLY A 139 -28.82 -11.20 2.89
CA GLY A 139 -28.29 -12.54 3.12
C GLY A 139 -27.17 -12.94 2.15
N GLN A 140 -26.87 -12.13 1.15
CA GLN A 140 -25.75 -12.38 0.23
C GLN A 140 -24.43 -12.22 0.98
N LYS A 141 -23.51 -13.16 0.76
CA LYS A 141 -22.14 -13.11 1.27
C LYS A 141 -21.18 -12.69 0.18
N LEU A 142 -20.46 -11.61 0.39
CA LEU A 142 -19.38 -11.14 -0.46
C LEU A 142 -18.04 -11.56 0.16
N VAL A 143 -17.20 -12.24 -0.61
CA VAL A 143 -15.91 -12.76 -0.15
C VAL A 143 -14.81 -11.81 -0.57
N GLY A 144 -13.94 -11.42 0.37
CA GLY A 144 -12.74 -10.62 0.10
C GLY A 144 -11.55 -11.49 -0.32
N LYS A 145 -10.54 -10.87 -0.94
CA LYS A 145 -9.32 -11.58 -1.35
C LYS A 145 -8.51 -12.14 -0.17
N ALA A 146 -8.58 -11.51 1.01
CA ALA A 146 -7.94 -12.04 2.20
C ALA A 146 -8.40 -13.47 2.53
N ARG A 147 -9.68 -13.78 2.34
CA ARG A 147 -10.23 -15.15 2.50
C ARG A 147 -9.62 -16.14 1.52
N LEU A 148 -9.45 -15.73 0.27
CA LEU A 148 -8.88 -16.59 -0.78
C LEU A 148 -7.44 -16.95 -0.46
N ASN A 149 -6.67 -15.99 0.08
CA ASN A 149 -5.28 -16.20 0.49
C ASN A 149 -5.18 -17.15 1.70
N LEU A 150 -6.00 -16.95 2.74
CA LEU A 150 -6.04 -17.84 3.90
C LEU A 150 -6.33 -19.30 3.51
N ASN A 151 -7.26 -19.52 2.59
CA ASN A 151 -7.61 -20.85 2.12
C ASN A 151 -6.49 -21.50 1.27
N SER A 152 -5.70 -20.70 0.53
CA SER A 152 -4.59 -21.22 -0.28
C SER A 152 -3.39 -21.66 0.59
N GLU A 153 -3.14 -20.98 1.70
CA GLU A 153 -2.09 -21.35 2.65
C GLU A 153 -2.41 -22.64 3.40
N ASP A 154 -3.66 -22.82 3.83
CA ASP A 154 -4.10 -24.05 4.50
C ASP A 154 -4.08 -25.28 3.54
N SER A 155 -4.28 -25.06 2.24
CA SER A 155 -4.21 -26.13 1.23
C SER A 155 -2.79 -26.54 0.88
N SER A 156 -1.80 -25.65 1.06
CA SER A 156 -0.38 -25.91 0.79
C SER A 156 0.37 -26.56 1.97
N ALA A 157 -0.25 -26.58 3.14
CA ALA A 157 0.32 -27.14 4.38
C ALA A 157 -0.08 -28.63 4.62
N LYS A 158 -0.86 -29.22 3.71
CA LYS A 158 -1.24 -30.64 3.69
C LYS A 158 -0.49 -31.43 2.62
#